data_48fc64deefd8046b5bf7fd93e12d9b48
#
_entry.id   48fc64deefd8046b5bf7fd93e12d9b48
#
_cell.length_a   1.000
_cell.length_b   1.000
_cell.length_c   1.000
_cell.angle_alpha   90.00
_cell.angle_beta   90.00
_cell.angle_gamma   90.00
#
_symmetry.space_group_name_H-M   'P 1'
#
loop_
_entity.id
_entity.type
_entity.pdbx_description
1 polymer ?
#
loop_
_entity_poly.entity_id
_entity_poly.type
_entity_poly.pdbx_seq_one_letter_code
_entity_poly.pdbx_strand_id
1 'polypeptide(L)'
;MYIYIVVNKNAIYIISLSIGRNLKMAKVFKKTSGNGQIALYLGKRDFVDHIDSVDVVDGVVKVDPSALNGKKVFVYLACAFRYGSDDLDVIGLSFRRDIWIQRIQMYPPTGGSATQTPMQESLMKKVGEQGYPFSFQMPTNLPCSVSLQPGPNDAGKACGVDFEVKAYVANEADNADEVIEKKDTCRLMIRKIQYAPANNKAGAKAEISKGFMMSDKPVHLEASLEKETYYHGDPITVKVKINNESSKVVKKIKITVEQLTNVVLYSSDTYIKPVCSEEFGETINANATLEKSFQIMPLLSNNKEKRGLSVDGRLKDEDTHLASTTLSQGDKEMQGIIVSYKVKVNLMVAGGLLGGLTGSDVTVELPLCLMSPKPAANWIKDQFHRGEVTWVVFIDPIKVN
;
A
#
# COMPACT_ATOMS: atom_id res chain seq x y z
N MET A 1 -41.78 -0.20 2.93
CA MET A 1 -41.34 0.42 4.18
C MET A 1 -41.48 -0.64 5.27
N TYR A 2 -40.38 -1.20 5.77
CA TYR A 2 -40.42 -2.13 6.89
C TYR A 2 -39.94 -1.37 8.13
N ILE A 3 -40.69 -1.45 9.21
CA ILE A 3 -40.29 -0.85 10.50
C ILE A 3 -39.88 -2.00 11.42
N TYR A 4 -38.65 -1.95 11.91
CA TYR A 4 -38.16 -2.89 12.91
C TYR A 4 -38.04 -2.14 14.25
N ILE A 5 -38.59 -2.76 15.30
CA ILE A 5 -38.43 -2.28 16.66
C ILE A 5 -37.48 -3.21 17.38
N VAL A 6 -36.34 -2.68 17.81
CA VAL A 6 -35.38 -3.43 18.64
C VAL A 6 -35.47 -2.87 20.05
N VAL A 7 -35.79 -3.74 20.99
CA VAL A 7 -35.87 -3.37 22.42
C VAL A 7 -34.65 -3.97 23.12
N ASN A 8 -33.82 -3.12 23.70
CA ASN A 8 -32.77 -3.53 24.62
C ASN A 8 -33.10 -2.99 26.02
N LYS A 9 -32.57 -3.60 27.08
CA LYS A 9 -32.92 -3.32 28.47
C LYS A 9 -32.92 -1.83 28.87
N ASN A 10 -32.29 -0.95 28.10
CA ASN A 10 -32.18 0.48 28.39
C ASN A 10 -32.52 1.43 27.21
N ALA A 11 -33.01 0.94 26.07
CA ALA A 11 -33.39 1.79 24.94
C ALA A 11 -34.31 1.09 23.93
N ILE A 12 -35.25 1.86 23.35
CA ILE A 12 -36.11 1.44 22.25
C ILE A 12 -35.62 2.11 20.99
N TYR A 13 -35.26 1.32 19.98
CA TYR A 13 -34.82 1.84 18.68
C TYR A 13 -35.92 1.59 17.65
N ILE A 14 -36.37 2.64 16.97
CA ILE A 14 -37.30 2.55 15.84
C ILE A 14 -36.45 2.74 14.58
N ILE A 15 -36.32 1.70 13.78
CA ILE A 15 -35.59 1.77 12.52
C ILE A 15 -36.58 1.82 11.37
N SER A 16 -36.65 2.95 10.71
CA SER A 16 -37.38 3.11 9.46
C SER A 16 -36.43 2.92 8.29
N LEU A 17 -36.50 1.77 7.63
CA LEU A 17 -35.77 1.51 6.38
C LEU A 17 -36.65 1.97 5.21
N SER A 18 -36.41 3.18 4.71
CA SER A 18 -36.82 3.52 3.36
C SER A 18 -35.84 2.80 2.41
N ILE A 19 -36.31 1.76 1.72
CA ILE A 19 -35.57 1.16 0.61
C ILE A 19 -35.62 2.15 -0.56
N GLY A 20 -34.92 3.26 -0.41
CA GLY A 20 -34.47 4.05 -1.53
C GLY A 20 -33.38 3.25 -2.20
N ARG A 21 -33.64 2.78 -3.42
CA ARG A 21 -32.66 2.14 -4.31
C ARG A 21 -31.56 3.13 -4.70
N ASN A 22 -30.71 3.49 -3.78
CA ASN A 22 -29.38 3.98 -4.05
C ASN A 22 -28.40 2.82 -3.85
N LEU A 23 -28.56 1.77 -4.66
CA LEU A 23 -27.47 0.91 -5.04
C LEU A 23 -26.45 1.85 -5.70
N LYS A 24 -25.44 2.32 -4.94
CA LYS A 24 -24.23 2.88 -5.55
C LYS A 24 -23.80 1.85 -6.58
N MET A 25 -23.99 2.16 -7.86
CA MET A 25 -23.53 1.30 -8.93
C MET A 25 -22.06 1.04 -8.69
N ALA A 26 -21.68 -0.21 -8.48
CA ALA A 26 -20.29 -0.59 -8.29
C ALA A 26 -19.52 -0.06 -9.51
N LYS A 27 -18.48 0.74 -9.25
CA LYS A 27 -17.61 1.29 -10.31
C LYS A 27 -17.00 0.11 -11.06
N VAL A 28 -17.27 0.01 -12.37
CA VAL A 28 -16.69 -1.01 -13.24
C VAL A 28 -15.56 -0.39 -14.03
N PHE A 29 -14.40 -1.00 -13.99
CA PHE A 29 -13.25 -0.60 -14.78
C PHE A 29 -13.28 -1.34 -16.11
N LYS A 30 -13.24 -0.58 -17.20
CA LYS A 30 -13.30 -1.10 -18.57
C LYS A 30 -12.13 -0.57 -19.39
N LYS A 31 -11.50 -1.46 -20.16
CA LYS A 31 -10.54 -1.07 -21.20
C LYS A 31 -10.81 -1.88 -22.46
N THR A 32 -10.96 -1.19 -23.60
CA THR A 32 -11.16 -1.81 -24.90
C THR A 32 -9.84 -1.74 -25.69
N SER A 33 -9.56 -2.76 -26.50
CA SER A 33 -8.45 -2.77 -27.46
C SER A 33 -8.65 -1.70 -28.54
N GLY A 34 -7.55 -1.27 -29.15
CA GLY A 34 -7.58 -0.20 -30.15
C GLY A 34 -8.45 -0.53 -31.36
N ASN A 35 -8.53 -1.80 -31.74
CA ASN A 35 -9.37 -2.30 -32.83
C ASN A 35 -10.80 -2.70 -32.42
N GLY A 36 -11.14 -2.60 -31.13
CA GLY A 36 -12.47 -2.90 -30.61
C GLY A 36 -12.82 -4.38 -30.44
N GLN A 37 -11.94 -5.30 -30.85
CA GLN A 37 -12.22 -6.76 -30.87
C GLN A 37 -12.38 -7.37 -29.49
N ILE A 38 -11.66 -6.84 -28.49
CA ILE A 38 -11.72 -7.31 -27.11
C ILE A 38 -11.89 -6.15 -26.12
N ALA A 39 -12.54 -6.42 -25.00
CA ALA A 39 -12.65 -5.46 -23.90
C ALA A 39 -12.54 -6.18 -22.55
N LEU A 40 -11.68 -5.66 -21.67
CA LEU A 40 -11.42 -6.17 -20.33
C LEU A 40 -12.27 -5.42 -19.31
N TYR A 41 -12.88 -6.16 -18.38
CA TYR A 41 -13.73 -5.63 -17.31
C TYR A 41 -13.28 -6.16 -15.96
N LEU A 42 -13.10 -5.26 -14.99
CA LEU A 42 -12.81 -5.56 -13.58
C LEU A 42 -13.78 -4.82 -12.68
N GLY A 43 -14.18 -5.46 -11.57
CA GLY A 43 -15.04 -4.84 -10.56
C GLY A 43 -14.25 -4.00 -9.53
N LYS A 44 -12.95 -4.27 -9.37
CA LYS A 44 -12.04 -3.54 -8.48
C LYS A 44 -10.64 -3.50 -9.07
N ARG A 45 -9.78 -2.64 -8.53
CA ARG A 45 -8.36 -2.54 -8.93
C ARG A 45 -7.41 -2.76 -7.76
N ASP A 46 -7.93 -2.79 -6.54
CA ASP A 46 -7.17 -3.08 -5.32
C ASP A 46 -7.50 -4.48 -4.85
N PHE A 47 -6.45 -5.30 -4.68
CA PHE A 47 -6.52 -6.68 -4.20
C PHE A 47 -5.66 -6.80 -2.96
N VAL A 48 -6.27 -7.26 -1.87
CA VAL A 48 -5.65 -7.24 -0.56
C VAL A 48 -4.90 -8.53 -0.29
N ASP A 49 -3.68 -8.38 0.19
CA ASP A 49 -2.89 -9.44 0.80
C ASP A 49 -3.21 -9.47 2.31
N HIS A 50 -3.85 -10.55 2.73
CA HIS A 50 -4.26 -10.80 4.12
C HIS A 50 -3.20 -11.57 4.92
N ILE A 51 -1.97 -11.69 4.40
CA ILE A 51 -0.83 -12.45 4.93
C ILE A 51 -0.94 -13.95 4.56
N ASP A 52 -2.03 -14.61 4.95
CA ASP A 52 -2.24 -16.05 4.69
C ASP A 52 -2.92 -16.31 3.34
N SER A 53 -3.50 -15.30 2.73
CA SER A 53 -4.21 -15.37 1.47
C SER A 53 -4.21 -14.03 0.76
N VAL A 54 -4.39 -14.06 -0.56
CA VAL A 54 -4.54 -12.87 -1.40
C VAL A 54 -5.89 -12.91 -2.07
N ASP A 55 -6.54 -11.75 -2.20
CA ASP A 55 -7.80 -11.62 -2.95
C ASP A 55 -7.66 -12.20 -4.36
N VAL A 56 -8.67 -12.95 -4.79
CA VAL A 56 -8.74 -13.45 -6.17
C VAL A 56 -8.91 -12.29 -7.13
N VAL A 57 -8.11 -12.27 -8.21
CA VAL A 57 -8.26 -11.32 -9.30
C VAL A 57 -9.25 -11.88 -10.30
N ASP A 58 -10.49 -11.44 -10.22
CA ASP A 58 -11.59 -11.90 -11.03
C ASP A 58 -12.11 -10.80 -11.98
N GLY A 59 -12.47 -11.20 -13.18
CA GLY A 59 -12.96 -10.29 -14.19
C GLY A 59 -13.65 -11.00 -15.35
N VAL A 60 -13.98 -10.22 -16.37
CA VAL A 60 -14.59 -10.70 -17.62
C VAL A 60 -13.89 -10.05 -18.79
N VAL A 61 -13.54 -10.85 -19.81
CA VAL A 61 -13.14 -10.34 -21.11
C VAL A 61 -14.30 -10.51 -22.10
N LYS A 62 -14.68 -9.42 -22.77
CA LYS A 62 -15.61 -9.46 -23.89
C LYS A 62 -14.81 -9.73 -25.15
N VAL A 63 -15.28 -10.64 -25.98
CA VAL A 63 -14.65 -11.02 -27.25
C VAL A 63 -15.66 -10.93 -28.37
N ASP A 64 -15.27 -10.35 -29.49
CA ASP A 64 -16.01 -10.42 -30.76
C ASP A 64 -15.40 -11.52 -31.63
N PRO A 65 -15.98 -12.76 -31.68
CA PRO A 65 -15.40 -13.86 -32.41
C PRO A 65 -15.31 -13.62 -33.91
N SER A 66 -16.23 -12.82 -34.48
CA SER A 66 -16.28 -12.54 -35.92
C SER A 66 -15.09 -11.73 -36.41
N ALA A 67 -14.48 -10.95 -35.51
CA ALA A 67 -13.36 -10.05 -35.82
C ALA A 67 -11.98 -10.72 -35.62
N LEU A 68 -11.91 -11.92 -35.04
CA LEU A 68 -10.62 -12.54 -34.64
C LEU A 68 -9.85 -13.18 -35.82
N ASN A 69 -10.51 -13.47 -36.97
CA ASN A 69 -9.88 -14.12 -38.12
C ASN A 69 -9.17 -15.45 -37.76
N GLY A 70 -9.78 -16.27 -36.90
CA GLY A 70 -9.22 -17.54 -36.44
C GLY A 70 -8.18 -17.47 -35.31
N LYS A 71 -7.80 -16.27 -34.89
CA LYS A 71 -6.89 -16.09 -33.75
C LYS A 71 -7.56 -16.35 -32.41
N LYS A 72 -6.75 -16.59 -31.40
CA LYS A 72 -7.15 -16.86 -30.02
C LYS A 72 -7.10 -15.58 -29.17
N VAL A 73 -7.84 -15.59 -28.05
CA VAL A 73 -7.77 -14.54 -27.05
C VAL A 73 -7.21 -15.09 -25.75
N PHE A 74 -6.22 -14.40 -25.22
CA PHE A 74 -5.58 -14.73 -23.95
C PHE A 74 -5.75 -13.59 -22.97
N VAL A 75 -5.81 -13.93 -21.68
CA VAL A 75 -5.70 -12.99 -20.56
C VAL A 75 -4.55 -13.43 -19.68
N TYR A 76 -3.73 -12.50 -19.25
CA TYR A 76 -2.73 -12.77 -18.21
C TYR A 76 -2.80 -11.78 -17.07
N LEU A 77 -2.38 -12.24 -15.90
CA LEU A 77 -2.00 -11.42 -14.76
C LEU A 77 -0.49 -11.50 -14.62
N ALA A 78 0.18 -10.36 -14.53
CA ALA A 78 1.60 -10.27 -14.32
C ALA A 78 1.95 -9.34 -13.16
N CYS A 79 2.98 -9.73 -12.41
CA CYS A 79 3.73 -8.89 -11.49
C CYS A 79 5.07 -8.57 -12.12
N ALA A 80 5.40 -7.30 -12.29
CA ALA A 80 6.62 -6.89 -12.94
C ALA A 80 7.32 -5.74 -12.22
N PHE A 81 8.63 -5.77 -12.20
CA PHE A 81 9.44 -4.59 -11.92
C PHE A 81 9.57 -3.77 -13.19
N ARG A 82 9.32 -2.47 -13.08
CA ARG A 82 9.39 -1.52 -14.20
C ARG A 82 10.28 -0.35 -13.86
N TYR A 83 10.99 0.10 -14.87
CA TYR A 83 11.72 1.35 -14.86
C TYR A 83 11.62 2.01 -16.24
N GLY A 84 11.24 3.30 -16.28
CA GLY A 84 11.04 4.05 -17.52
C GLY A 84 9.59 4.02 -18.03
N SER A 85 9.36 4.54 -19.26
CA SER A 85 8.05 4.51 -19.90
C SER A 85 8.03 3.54 -21.08
N ASP A 86 6.85 3.02 -21.42
CA ASP A 86 6.68 2.11 -22.57
C ASP A 86 7.13 2.75 -23.91
N ASP A 87 7.03 4.08 -24.01
CA ASP A 87 7.43 4.81 -25.23
C ASP A 87 8.96 4.91 -25.38
N LEU A 88 9.72 4.66 -24.32
CA LEU A 88 11.18 4.66 -24.32
C LEU A 88 11.78 3.27 -24.56
N ASP A 89 10.94 2.24 -24.68
CA ASP A 89 11.38 0.85 -24.91
C ASP A 89 12.12 0.70 -26.24
N VAL A 90 11.66 1.39 -27.27
CA VAL A 90 12.26 1.39 -28.60
C VAL A 90 13.72 1.88 -28.61
N ILE A 91 14.11 2.73 -27.67
CA ILE A 91 15.47 3.28 -27.55
C ILE A 91 16.24 2.69 -26.35
N GLY A 92 15.73 1.61 -25.75
CA GLY A 92 16.38 0.90 -24.63
C GLY A 92 16.44 1.69 -23.32
N LEU A 93 15.60 2.71 -23.14
CA LEU A 93 15.53 3.52 -21.92
C LEU A 93 14.41 3.10 -20.98
N SER A 94 13.64 2.09 -21.35
CA SER A 94 12.70 1.42 -20.45
C SER A 94 13.19 0.02 -20.11
N PHE A 95 12.83 -0.43 -18.96
CA PHE A 95 13.16 -1.74 -18.47
C PHE A 95 11.95 -2.37 -17.78
N ARG A 96 11.64 -3.62 -18.14
CA ARG A 96 10.62 -4.42 -17.49
C ARG A 96 11.17 -5.82 -17.24
N ARG A 97 11.04 -6.30 -16.02
CA ARG A 97 11.28 -7.69 -15.65
C ARG A 97 10.03 -8.26 -15.02
N ASP A 98 9.45 -9.28 -15.66
CA ASP A 98 8.35 -10.03 -15.07
C ASP A 98 8.90 -10.88 -13.90
N ILE A 99 8.36 -10.62 -12.70
CA ILE A 99 8.63 -11.40 -11.49
C ILE A 99 7.79 -12.67 -11.52
N TRP A 100 6.55 -12.53 -11.98
CA TRP A 100 5.60 -13.63 -12.08
C TRP A 100 4.55 -13.31 -13.14
N ILE A 101 4.12 -14.33 -13.88
CA ILE A 101 3.07 -14.24 -14.89
C ILE A 101 2.26 -15.52 -14.91
N GLN A 102 0.93 -15.38 -14.95
CA GLN A 102 0.01 -16.47 -15.22
C GLN A 102 -0.91 -16.10 -16.36
N ARG A 103 -1.13 -17.03 -17.30
CA ARG A 103 -1.89 -16.80 -18.53
C ARG A 103 -2.98 -17.84 -18.68
N ILE A 104 -4.13 -17.43 -19.23
CA ILE A 104 -5.29 -18.29 -19.53
C ILE A 104 -5.76 -18.00 -20.94
N GLN A 105 -6.06 -19.04 -21.73
CA GLN A 105 -6.78 -18.90 -22.99
C GLN A 105 -8.27 -18.70 -22.71
N MET A 106 -8.84 -17.64 -23.24
CA MET A 106 -10.24 -17.28 -23.04
C MET A 106 -11.12 -17.65 -24.23
N TYR A 107 -10.55 -17.53 -25.45
CA TYR A 107 -11.27 -17.89 -26.68
C TYR A 107 -10.34 -18.56 -27.69
N PRO A 108 -10.77 -19.65 -28.34
CA PRO A 108 -11.93 -20.44 -27.97
C PRO A 108 -11.76 -21.02 -26.54
N PRO A 109 -12.84 -21.21 -25.79
CA PRO A 109 -12.76 -21.75 -24.44
C PRO A 109 -12.17 -23.17 -24.44
N THR A 110 -11.21 -23.42 -23.53
CA THR A 110 -10.49 -24.71 -23.46
C THR A 110 -10.98 -25.67 -22.39
N GLY A 111 -11.95 -25.27 -21.56
CA GLY A 111 -12.39 -26.10 -20.44
C GLY A 111 -13.81 -25.78 -19.95
N GLY A 112 -14.27 -26.57 -18.98
CA GLY A 112 -15.59 -26.43 -18.36
C GLY A 112 -15.76 -25.09 -17.62
N SER A 113 -17.02 -24.69 -17.47
CA SER A 113 -17.38 -23.46 -16.75
C SER A 113 -17.01 -23.60 -15.26
N ALA A 114 -16.02 -22.87 -14.80
CA ALA A 114 -15.77 -22.70 -13.37
C ALA A 114 -16.94 -21.94 -12.72
N THR A 115 -17.17 -22.17 -11.44
CA THR A 115 -18.18 -21.44 -10.67
C THR A 115 -17.81 -19.94 -10.70
N GLN A 116 -18.75 -19.12 -11.18
CA GLN A 116 -18.53 -17.67 -11.26
C GLN A 116 -18.60 -17.03 -9.88
N THR A 117 -17.77 -16.03 -9.67
CA THR A 117 -17.88 -15.17 -8.49
C THR A 117 -19.08 -14.21 -8.63
N PRO A 118 -19.66 -13.72 -7.54
CA PRO A 118 -20.73 -12.73 -7.62
C PRO A 118 -20.34 -11.46 -8.39
N MET A 119 -19.07 -11.11 -8.40
CA MET A 119 -18.55 -10.00 -9.21
C MET A 119 -18.63 -10.33 -10.70
N GLN A 120 -18.20 -11.54 -11.09
CA GLN A 120 -18.28 -12.03 -12.46
C GLN A 120 -19.74 -12.11 -12.94
N GLU A 121 -20.65 -12.64 -12.13
CA GLU A 121 -22.09 -12.65 -12.47
C GLU A 121 -22.64 -11.25 -12.75
N SER A 122 -22.24 -10.27 -11.91
CA SER A 122 -22.62 -8.86 -12.10
C SER A 122 -22.02 -8.26 -13.37
N LEU A 123 -20.79 -8.61 -13.70
CA LEU A 123 -20.11 -8.16 -14.93
C LEU A 123 -20.73 -8.82 -16.16
N MET A 124 -21.03 -10.14 -16.11
CA MET A 124 -21.66 -10.89 -17.22
C MET A 124 -23.03 -10.31 -17.58
N LYS A 125 -23.85 -9.86 -16.61
CA LYS A 125 -25.11 -9.16 -16.88
C LYS A 125 -24.92 -7.89 -17.71
N LYS A 126 -23.77 -7.23 -17.62
CA LYS A 126 -23.46 -6.01 -18.39
C LYS A 126 -22.81 -6.31 -19.74
N VAL A 127 -22.02 -7.37 -19.83
CA VAL A 127 -21.22 -7.75 -21.01
C VAL A 127 -22.03 -8.57 -22.00
N GLY A 128 -22.94 -9.41 -21.50
CA GLY A 128 -23.77 -10.33 -22.29
C GLY A 128 -23.04 -11.60 -22.71
N GLU A 129 -23.58 -12.29 -23.74
CA GLU A 129 -23.16 -13.64 -24.17
C GLU A 129 -21.71 -13.72 -24.68
N GLN A 130 -21.14 -12.61 -25.14
CA GLN A 130 -19.74 -12.53 -25.59
C GLN A 130 -18.75 -12.34 -24.43
N GLY A 131 -19.19 -12.46 -23.19
CA GLY A 131 -18.35 -12.37 -21.99
C GLY A 131 -17.74 -13.72 -21.61
N TYR A 132 -16.45 -13.70 -21.30
CA TYR A 132 -15.70 -14.86 -20.83
C TYR A 132 -15.10 -14.55 -19.46
N PRO A 133 -15.56 -15.17 -18.36
CA PRO A 133 -15.06 -14.92 -17.03
C PRO A 133 -13.68 -15.56 -16.82
N PHE A 134 -12.80 -14.86 -16.09
CA PHE A 134 -11.49 -15.36 -15.69
C PHE A 134 -11.20 -15.08 -14.22
N SER A 135 -10.36 -15.92 -13.62
CA SER A 135 -9.90 -15.75 -12.24
C SER A 135 -8.44 -16.15 -12.13
N PHE A 136 -7.67 -15.32 -11.39
CA PHE A 136 -6.29 -15.61 -11.04
C PHE A 136 -6.12 -15.62 -9.53
N GLN A 137 -5.42 -16.62 -9.02
CA GLN A 137 -4.99 -16.67 -7.64
C GLN A 137 -3.52 -16.24 -7.55
N MET A 138 -3.26 -15.08 -6.93
CA MET A 138 -1.90 -14.64 -6.71
C MET A 138 -1.24 -15.47 -5.60
N PRO A 139 0.01 -15.92 -5.79
CA PRO A 139 0.81 -16.48 -4.71
C PRO A 139 1.04 -15.47 -3.58
N THR A 140 1.09 -15.94 -2.34
CA THR A 140 1.29 -15.08 -1.15
C THR A 140 2.70 -14.49 -1.07
N ASN A 141 3.69 -15.14 -1.69
CA ASN A 141 5.09 -14.72 -1.70
C ASN A 141 5.42 -13.60 -2.71
N LEU A 142 4.46 -13.18 -3.54
CA LEU A 142 4.66 -12.05 -4.44
C LEU A 142 4.76 -10.73 -3.66
N PRO A 143 5.60 -9.78 -4.12
CA PRO A 143 5.66 -8.45 -3.52
C PRO A 143 4.33 -7.72 -3.64
N CYS A 144 4.13 -6.71 -2.79
CA CYS A 144 3.04 -5.77 -2.97
C CYS A 144 3.42 -4.65 -3.95
N SER A 145 2.42 -3.96 -4.47
CA SER A 145 2.65 -2.83 -5.37
C SER A 145 3.37 -1.71 -4.65
N VAL A 146 4.50 -1.29 -5.20
CA VAL A 146 5.29 -0.15 -4.70
C VAL A 146 5.74 0.68 -5.90
N SER A 147 5.50 1.99 -5.85
CA SER A 147 5.98 2.92 -6.87
C SER A 147 6.90 3.95 -6.24
N LEU A 148 8.00 4.28 -6.91
CA LEU A 148 8.83 5.41 -6.53
C LEU A 148 8.22 6.70 -7.08
N GLN A 149 8.07 7.72 -6.23
CA GLN A 149 7.50 9.00 -6.60
C GLN A 149 8.41 9.70 -7.62
N PRO A 150 7.89 10.05 -8.82
CA PRO A 150 8.70 10.70 -9.84
C PRO A 150 9.06 12.13 -9.44
N GLY A 151 10.19 12.61 -9.95
CA GLY A 151 10.53 14.04 -9.94
C GLY A 151 9.86 14.75 -11.13
N PRO A 152 10.00 16.08 -11.20
CA PRO A 152 9.43 16.88 -12.30
C PRO A 152 9.88 16.42 -13.69
N ASN A 153 11.12 15.96 -13.82
CA ASN A 153 11.70 15.49 -15.07
C ASN A 153 11.46 13.99 -15.37
N ASP A 154 10.82 13.28 -14.44
CA ASP A 154 10.53 11.85 -14.57
C ASP A 154 9.04 11.60 -14.87
N ALA A 155 8.30 12.63 -15.25
CA ALA A 155 6.88 12.52 -15.59
C ALA A 155 6.67 11.46 -16.68
N GLY A 156 5.77 10.51 -16.42
CA GLY A 156 5.49 9.39 -17.31
C GLY A 156 6.45 8.21 -17.20
N LYS A 157 7.54 8.32 -16.44
CA LYS A 157 8.48 7.20 -16.20
C LYS A 157 8.07 6.47 -14.92
N ALA A 158 7.52 5.27 -15.07
CA ALA A 158 7.20 4.42 -13.93
C ALA A 158 8.49 3.77 -13.38
N CYS A 159 8.63 3.74 -12.06
CA CYS A 159 9.64 2.94 -11.40
C CYS A 159 8.99 2.26 -10.19
N GLY A 160 9.03 0.93 -10.15
CA GLY A 160 8.41 0.20 -9.06
C GLY A 160 7.99 -1.21 -9.42
N VAL A 161 7.26 -1.83 -8.52
CA VAL A 161 6.63 -3.14 -8.70
C VAL A 161 5.15 -2.92 -9.02
N ASP A 162 4.75 -3.35 -10.22
CA ASP A 162 3.41 -3.18 -10.75
C ASP A 162 2.72 -4.51 -10.99
N PHE A 163 1.39 -4.49 -10.91
CA PHE A 163 0.54 -5.58 -11.35
C PHE A 163 -0.35 -5.12 -12.51
N GLU A 164 -0.47 -5.96 -13.53
CA GLU A 164 -1.37 -5.69 -14.65
C GLU A 164 -2.17 -6.91 -15.05
N VAL A 165 -3.43 -6.69 -15.41
CA VAL A 165 -4.24 -7.64 -16.16
C VAL A 165 -4.28 -7.18 -17.60
N LYS A 166 -3.84 -8.04 -18.55
CA LYS A 166 -3.82 -7.71 -19.98
C LYS A 166 -4.51 -8.81 -20.77
N ALA A 167 -5.40 -8.38 -21.67
CA ALA A 167 -5.98 -9.24 -22.69
C ALA A 167 -5.35 -8.91 -24.04
N TYR A 168 -5.14 -9.93 -24.88
CA TYR A 168 -4.55 -9.78 -26.20
C TYR A 168 -5.03 -10.87 -27.16
N VAL A 169 -4.93 -10.56 -28.46
CA VAL A 169 -5.26 -11.47 -29.57
C VAL A 169 -3.96 -11.97 -30.18
N ALA A 170 -3.82 -13.31 -30.30
CA ALA A 170 -2.64 -13.95 -30.87
C ALA A 170 -2.99 -15.31 -31.46
N ASN A 171 -2.11 -15.86 -32.30
CA ASN A 171 -2.26 -17.23 -32.82
C ASN A 171 -1.99 -18.26 -31.69
N GLU A 172 -0.90 -18.05 -30.93
CA GLU A 172 -0.50 -18.90 -29.82
C GLU A 172 -0.07 -18.08 -28.59
N ALA A 173 -0.09 -18.70 -27.43
CA ALA A 173 0.16 -18.01 -26.15
C ALA A 173 1.58 -17.44 -26.02
N ASP A 174 2.58 -18.21 -26.45
CA ASP A 174 4.01 -17.97 -26.23
C ASP A 174 4.83 -18.07 -27.51
N ASN A 175 4.25 -17.63 -28.62
CA ASN A 175 4.98 -17.56 -29.88
C ASN A 175 5.92 -16.35 -29.89
N ALA A 176 7.22 -16.59 -29.70
CA ALA A 176 8.24 -15.54 -29.68
C ALA A 176 8.37 -14.80 -31.03
N ASP A 177 7.96 -15.44 -32.11
CA ASP A 177 8.03 -14.88 -33.48
C ASP A 177 6.79 -14.04 -33.83
N GLU A 178 5.72 -14.10 -33.01
CA GLU A 178 4.50 -13.32 -33.24
C GLU A 178 4.55 -11.95 -32.55
N VAL A 179 4.61 -10.90 -33.34
CA VAL A 179 4.51 -9.53 -32.80
C VAL A 179 3.06 -9.17 -32.55
N ILE A 180 2.71 -8.99 -31.27
CA ILE A 180 1.36 -8.57 -30.87
C ILE A 180 1.28 -7.05 -30.95
N GLU A 181 0.47 -6.53 -31.88
CA GLU A 181 0.30 -5.10 -32.05
C GLU A 181 -0.46 -4.47 -30.86
N LYS A 182 -0.12 -3.24 -30.53
CA LYS A 182 -0.76 -2.49 -29.42
C LYS A 182 -2.27 -2.37 -29.61
N LYS A 183 -2.77 -2.27 -30.84
CA LYS A 183 -4.20 -2.22 -31.17
C LYS A 183 -4.96 -3.51 -30.81
N ASP A 184 -4.27 -4.65 -30.79
CA ASP A 184 -4.83 -5.98 -30.50
C ASP A 184 -4.80 -6.31 -29.00
N THR A 185 -4.49 -5.33 -28.15
CA THR A 185 -4.35 -5.51 -26.71
C THR A 185 -5.17 -4.49 -25.93
N CYS A 186 -5.57 -4.88 -24.72
CA CYS A 186 -6.03 -3.94 -23.71
C CYS A 186 -5.54 -4.36 -22.33
N ARG A 187 -5.19 -3.38 -21.48
CA ARG A 187 -4.65 -3.64 -20.14
C ARG A 187 -5.27 -2.73 -19.07
N LEU A 188 -5.39 -3.26 -17.87
CA LEU A 188 -5.74 -2.54 -16.65
C LEU A 188 -4.65 -2.76 -15.62
N MET A 189 -4.10 -1.67 -15.10
CA MET A 189 -3.20 -1.72 -13.93
C MET A 189 -4.04 -1.96 -12.68
N ILE A 190 -3.55 -2.83 -11.81
CA ILE A 190 -4.14 -3.15 -10.51
C ILE A 190 -3.08 -3.00 -9.42
N ARG A 191 -3.50 -3.01 -8.15
CA ARG A 191 -2.59 -2.98 -6.99
C ARG A 191 -2.80 -4.21 -6.12
N LYS A 192 -1.71 -4.80 -5.67
CA LYS A 192 -1.68 -5.71 -4.53
C LYS A 192 -1.29 -4.90 -3.30
N ILE A 193 -2.17 -4.78 -2.32
CA ILE A 193 -2.01 -3.94 -1.14
C ILE A 193 -1.79 -4.83 0.08
N GLN A 194 -0.71 -4.58 0.83
CA GLN A 194 -0.44 -5.28 2.07
C GLN A 194 -1.37 -4.78 3.17
N TYR A 195 -2.18 -5.66 3.72
CA TYR A 195 -2.93 -5.44 4.94
C TYR A 195 -2.21 -6.12 6.12
N ALA A 196 -2.14 -5.43 7.24
CA ALA A 196 -1.73 -6.02 8.50
C ALA A 196 -2.88 -6.01 9.50
N PRO A 197 -3.21 -7.14 10.14
CA PRO A 197 -4.19 -7.17 11.21
C PRO A 197 -3.71 -6.34 12.40
N ALA A 198 -4.66 -5.86 13.21
CA ALA A 198 -4.35 -5.15 14.43
C ALA A 198 -3.42 -6.01 15.30
N ASN A 199 -2.32 -5.41 15.70
CA ASN A 199 -1.28 -6.06 16.50
C ASN A 199 -1.08 -5.24 17.77
N ASN A 200 -1.32 -5.87 18.92
CA ASN A 200 -1.18 -5.25 20.24
C ASN A 200 0.22 -5.45 20.85
N LYS A 201 1.21 -5.85 20.04
CA LYS A 201 2.58 -5.95 20.51
C LYS A 201 3.12 -4.58 20.89
N ALA A 202 3.88 -4.53 21.95
CA ALA A 202 4.62 -3.34 22.37
C ALA A 202 5.57 -2.89 21.26
N GLY A 203 5.70 -1.60 21.08
CA GLY A 203 6.61 -1.02 20.14
C GLY A 203 8.08 -1.16 20.56
N ALA A 204 8.97 -0.81 19.65
CA ALA A 204 10.41 -0.84 19.90
C ALA A 204 10.79 0.11 21.03
N LYS A 205 11.86 -0.27 21.77
CA LYS A 205 12.50 0.54 22.80
C LYS A 205 14.00 0.57 22.54
N ALA A 206 14.61 1.75 22.69
CA ALA A 206 16.05 1.93 22.58
C ALA A 206 16.53 2.96 23.60
N GLU A 207 17.77 2.79 24.05
CA GLU A 207 18.41 3.70 24.99
C GLU A 207 19.89 3.93 24.63
N ILE A 208 20.41 5.08 25.00
CA ILE A 208 21.81 5.43 24.86
C ILE A 208 22.25 6.34 25.98
N SER A 209 23.50 6.18 26.37
CA SER A 209 24.21 7.09 27.29
C SER A 209 25.40 7.71 26.56
N LYS A 210 25.48 9.03 26.49
CA LYS A 210 26.56 9.74 25.81
C LYS A 210 27.26 10.72 26.72
N GLY A 211 28.55 10.54 26.89
CA GLY A 211 29.44 11.48 27.55
C GLY A 211 29.85 12.63 26.62
N PHE A 212 30.22 13.75 27.20
CA PHE A 212 30.67 14.94 26.47
C PHE A 212 32.01 15.41 27.00
N MET A 213 32.81 16.02 26.13
CA MET A 213 34.05 16.66 26.53
C MET A 213 33.77 17.75 27.58
N MET A 214 34.54 17.78 28.63
CA MET A 214 34.35 18.69 29.78
C MET A 214 33.08 18.49 30.58
N SER A 215 32.57 17.23 30.61
CA SER A 215 31.48 16.82 31.49
C SER A 215 31.81 15.44 32.06
N ASP A 216 31.80 15.31 33.38
CA ASP A 216 32.13 14.06 34.07
C ASP A 216 31.02 13.03 33.99
N LYS A 217 29.79 13.46 33.65
CA LYS A 217 28.61 12.61 33.60
C LYS A 217 27.90 12.70 32.24
N PRO A 218 27.21 11.65 31.81
CA PRO A 218 26.59 11.56 30.51
C PRO A 218 25.19 12.20 30.48
N VAL A 219 24.62 12.27 29.26
CA VAL A 219 23.19 12.38 29.01
C VAL A 219 22.67 10.99 28.68
N HIS A 220 21.62 10.55 29.37
CA HIS A 220 20.90 9.31 29.10
C HIS A 220 19.62 9.63 28.33
N LEU A 221 19.40 8.96 27.22
CA LEU A 221 18.20 9.03 26.43
C LEU A 221 17.59 7.63 26.30
N GLU A 222 16.35 7.48 26.72
CA GLU A 222 15.50 6.33 26.43
C GLU A 222 14.32 6.79 25.59
N ALA A 223 14.01 6.05 24.52
CA ALA A 223 12.81 6.28 23.75
C ALA A 223 12.10 4.96 23.45
N SER A 224 10.78 5.01 23.35
CA SER A 224 9.95 3.84 23.01
C SER A 224 8.71 4.23 22.23
N LEU A 225 8.26 3.31 21.37
CA LEU A 225 6.98 3.41 20.66
C LEU A 225 5.90 2.70 21.45
N GLU A 226 4.68 3.22 21.40
CA GLU A 226 3.53 2.61 22.10
C GLU A 226 3.13 1.28 21.46
N LYS A 227 3.23 1.18 20.12
CA LYS A 227 2.85 0.01 19.32
C LYS A 227 3.96 -0.35 18.34
N GLU A 228 3.99 -1.62 17.93
CA GLU A 228 4.86 -2.08 16.83
C GLU A 228 4.34 -1.60 15.46
N THR A 229 3.01 -1.63 15.26
CA THR A 229 2.35 -1.34 13.98
C THR A 229 1.45 -0.12 14.09
N TYR A 230 1.62 0.79 13.14
CA TYR A 230 0.77 1.95 12.91
C TYR A 230 0.18 1.89 11.51
N TYR A 231 -0.97 2.54 11.33
CA TYR A 231 -1.62 2.62 10.03
C TYR A 231 -1.44 4.01 9.41
N HIS A 232 -1.52 4.08 8.08
CA HIS A 232 -1.44 5.37 7.38
C HIS A 232 -2.53 6.32 7.91
N GLY A 233 -2.09 7.50 8.35
CA GLY A 233 -2.95 8.51 8.96
C GLY A 233 -3.07 8.44 10.48
N ASP A 234 -2.52 7.40 11.13
CA ASP A 234 -2.46 7.33 12.58
C ASP A 234 -1.34 8.20 13.14
N PRO A 235 -1.54 8.87 14.29
CA PRO A 235 -0.46 9.49 15.03
C PRO A 235 0.45 8.42 15.65
N ILE A 236 1.76 8.62 15.54
CA ILE A 236 2.79 7.79 16.15
C ILE A 236 3.15 8.42 17.49
N THR A 237 2.88 7.71 18.59
CA THR A 237 3.24 8.15 19.94
C THR A 237 4.64 7.66 20.30
N VAL A 238 5.54 8.60 20.55
CA VAL A 238 6.93 8.38 20.95
C VAL A 238 7.08 8.82 22.41
N LYS A 239 7.36 7.89 23.32
CA LYS A 239 7.68 8.18 24.72
C LYS A 239 9.16 8.42 24.83
N VAL A 240 9.54 9.53 25.45
CA VAL A 240 10.94 9.94 25.61
C VAL A 240 11.24 10.20 27.09
N LYS A 241 12.31 9.57 27.57
CA LYS A 241 12.88 9.82 28.90
C LYS A 241 14.31 10.31 28.74
N ILE A 242 14.61 11.42 29.39
CA ILE A 242 15.95 12.02 29.37
C ILE A 242 16.38 12.20 30.82
N ASN A 243 17.58 11.70 31.16
CA ASN A 243 18.27 12.03 32.37
C ASN A 243 19.58 12.74 31.99
N ASN A 244 19.61 14.06 32.16
CA ASN A 244 20.77 14.86 31.87
C ASN A 244 21.62 15.04 33.13
N GLU A 245 22.51 14.12 33.41
CA GLU A 245 23.48 14.24 34.51
C GLU A 245 24.69 15.10 34.14
N SER A 246 24.80 15.49 32.86
CA SER A 246 25.92 16.28 32.35
C SER A 246 25.85 17.73 32.77
N SER A 247 26.97 18.44 32.58
CA SER A 247 27.05 19.90 32.71
C SER A 247 26.48 20.67 31.48
N LYS A 248 26.05 19.98 30.46
CA LYS A 248 25.51 20.54 29.20
C LYS A 248 24.01 20.77 29.29
N VAL A 249 23.48 21.60 28.38
CA VAL A 249 22.06 21.85 28.25
C VAL A 249 21.57 21.17 26.97
N VAL A 250 20.52 20.34 27.07
CA VAL A 250 19.77 19.87 25.89
C VAL A 250 18.82 21.00 25.48
N LYS A 251 18.95 21.51 24.26
CA LYS A 251 18.18 22.66 23.77
C LYS A 251 16.90 22.30 23.07
N LYS A 252 16.88 21.14 22.42
CA LYS A 252 15.75 20.70 21.60
C LYS A 252 15.72 19.18 21.51
N ILE A 253 14.53 18.64 21.34
CA ILE A 253 14.28 17.27 20.93
C ILE A 253 13.78 17.30 19.49
N LYS A 254 14.43 16.57 18.59
CA LYS A 254 13.99 16.39 17.20
C LYS A 254 13.56 14.96 16.99
N ILE A 255 12.34 14.74 16.51
CA ILE A 255 11.82 13.44 16.18
C ILE A 255 11.57 13.37 14.67
N THR A 256 12.14 12.36 14.02
CA THR A 256 12.05 12.18 12.58
C THR A 256 11.58 10.78 12.27
N VAL A 257 10.60 10.62 11.38
CA VAL A 257 10.28 9.34 10.75
C VAL A 257 11.01 9.27 9.42
N GLU A 258 11.82 8.23 9.25
CA GLU A 258 12.58 7.98 8.04
C GLU A 258 12.02 6.75 7.32
N GLN A 259 11.80 6.87 6.01
CA GLN A 259 11.54 5.76 5.12
C GLN A 259 12.85 5.25 4.55
N LEU A 260 13.08 3.96 4.65
CA LEU A 260 14.21 3.26 4.03
C LEU A 260 13.68 2.45 2.86
N THR A 261 14.23 2.70 1.67
CA THR A 261 13.89 1.98 0.44
C THR A 261 15.11 1.25 -0.07
N ASN A 262 15.04 -0.07 -0.13
CA ASN A 262 16.05 -0.93 -0.70
C ASN A 262 15.58 -1.43 -2.07
N VAL A 263 16.34 -1.12 -3.12
CA VAL A 263 16.15 -1.70 -4.46
C VAL A 263 17.06 -2.91 -4.58
N VAL A 264 16.46 -4.11 -4.57
CA VAL A 264 17.23 -5.38 -4.46
C VAL A 264 17.37 -6.13 -5.77
N LEU A 265 16.75 -5.67 -6.86
CA LEU A 265 16.67 -6.45 -8.10
C LEU A 265 17.98 -6.47 -8.92
N TYR A 266 18.80 -5.41 -8.85
CA TYR A 266 20.05 -5.25 -9.61
C TYR A 266 21.17 -4.56 -8.84
N SER A 267 20.82 -3.92 -7.74
CA SER A 267 21.77 -3.26 -6.86
C SER A 267 21.27 -3.38 -5.43
N SER A 268 22.16 -3.28 -4.47
CA SER A 268 21.80 -3.23 -3.05
C SER A 268 21.81 -1.78 -2.57
N ASP A 269 21.12 -0.90 -3.30
CA ASP A 269 21.09 0.52 -2.97
C ASP A 269 20.00 0.83 -1.94
N THR A 270 20.39 1.44 -0.86
CA THR A 270 19.49 1.91 0.20
C THR A 270 19.32 3.41 0.14
N TYR A 271 18.09 3.85 -0.02
CA TYR A 271 17.72 5.26 0.03
C TYR A 271 17.00 5.56 1.33
N ILE A 272 17.45 6.58 2.07
CA ILE A 272 16.83 7.03 3.31
C ILE A 272 16.22 8.41 3.07
N LYS A 273 14.92 8.54 3.36
CA LYS A 273 14.18 9.80 3.19
C LYS A 273 13.34 10.11 4.42
N PRO A 274 13.51 11.32 5.04
CA PRO A 274 12.63 11.76 6.10
C PRO A 274 11.23 12.02 5.53
N VAL A 275 10.19 11.40 6.13
CA VAL A 275 8.78 11.56 5.74
C VAL A 275 7.99 12.43 6.72
N CYS A 276 8.53 12.60 7.95
CA CYS A 276 8.04 13.53 8.94
C CYS A 276 9.22 13.96 9.80
N SER A 277 9.29 15.24 10.17
CA SER A 277 10.34 15.74 11.07
C SER A 277 9.78 16.91 11.86
N GLU A 278 9.79 16.79 13.18
CA GLU A 278 9.29 17.80 14.11
C GLU A 278 10.34 18.12 15.16
N GLU A 279 10.47 19.39 15.50
CA GLU A 279 11.35 19.90 16.55
C GLU A 279 10.51 20.40 17.72
N PHE A 280 10.84 19.91 18.91
CA PHE A 280 10.17 20.28 20.15
C PHE A 280 11.13 21.13 20.98
N GLY A 281 10.71 22.33 21.34
CA GLY A 281 11.50 23.32 22.09
C GLY A 281 11.66 23.01 23.57
N GLU A 282 11.88 21.73 23.92
CA GLU A 282 12.09 21.31 25.31
C GLU A 282 13.55 21.55 25.71
N THR A 283 13.74 22.38 26.74
CA THR A 283 15.07 22.63 27.29
C THR A 283 15.27 21.80 28.56
N ILE A 284 16.30 20.94 28.56
CA ILE A 284 16.64 20.11 29.73
C ILE A 284 18.01 20.62 30.25
N ASN A 285 17.96 21.29 31.39
CA ASN A 285 19.16 21.84 32.03
C ASN A 285 20.06 20.72 32.58
N ALA A 286 21.30 21.11 32.95
CA ALA A 286 22.19 20.24 33.71
C ALA A 286 21.52 19.67 34.95
N ASN A 287 21.73 18.38 35.25
CA ASN A 287 21.14 17.63 36.35
C ASN A 287 19.59 17.61 36.38
N ALA A 288 18.95 17.80 35.22
CA ALA A 288 17.50 17.74 35.09
C ALA A 288 17.05 16.49 34.34
N THR A 289 15.79 16.10 34.57
CA THR A 289 15.13 14.97 33.91
C THR A 289 13.89 15.43 33.15
N LEU A 290 13.54 14.72 32.09
CA LEU A 290 12.28 14.87 31.35
C LEU A 290 11.70 13.50 31.05
N GLU A 291 10.40 13.33 31.28
CA GLU A 291 9.63 12.20 30.76
C GLU A 291 8.38 12.76 30.07
N LYS A 292 8.28 12.57 28.76
CA LYS A 292 7.19 13.12 27.94
C LYS A 292 6.87 12.25 26.74
N SER A 293 5.60 12.27 26.32
CA SER A 293 5.14 11.64 25.09
C SER A 293 4.92 12.69 24.02
N PHE A 294 5.40 12.41 22.82
CA PHE A 294 5.25 13.24 21.63
C PHE A 294 4.45 12.49 20.59
N GLN A 295 3.67 13.20 19.78
CA GLN A 295 2.95 12.62 18.67
C GLN A 295 3.44 13.23 17.35
N ILE A 296 3.71 12.39 16.37
CA ILE A 296 4.12 12.75 15.02
C ILE A 296 3.30 11.96 14.02
N MET A 297 3.04 12.52 12.84
CA MET A 297 2.19 11.88 11.83
C MET A 297 2.80 11.99 10.42
N PRO A 298 3.38 10.90 9.90
CA PRO A 298 3.89 10.88 8.53
C PRO A 298 2.73 10.80 7.54
N LEU A 299 2.62 11.79 6.65
CA LEU A 299 1.59 11.87 5.62
C LEU A 299 2.21 12.05 4.24
N LEU A 300 1.67 11.34 3.23
CA LEU A 300 2.09 11.55 1.85
C LEU A 300 1.78 12.97 1.37
N SER A 301 0.68 13.57 1.83
CA SER A 301 0.31 14.95 1.49
C SER A 301 1.42 15.97 1.72
N ASN A 302 2.22 15.76 2.77
CA ASN A 302 3.34 16.64 3.15
C ASN A 302 4.64 16.32 2.39
N ASN A 303 4.61 15.31 1.51
CA ASN A 303 5.78 14.76 0.84
C ASN A 303 5.60 14.63 -0.68
N LYS A 304 4.60 15.28 -1.28
CA LYS A 304 4.23 15.13 -2.70
C LYS A 304 5.37 15.48 -3.67
N GLU A 305 6.23 16.42 -3.29
CA GLU A 305 7.35 16.88 -4.14
C GLU A 305 8.64 16.09 -3.93
N LYS A 306 8.66 15.11 -3.03
CA LYS A 306 9.89 14.35 -2.74
C LYS A 306 10.09 13.25 -3.77
N ARG A 307 11.04 13.46 -4.70
CA ARG A 307 11.46 12.45 -5.68
C ARG A 307 12.00 11.19 -5.02
N GLY A 308 11.63 10.02 -5.56
CA GLY A 308 12.13 8.72 -5.12
C GLY A 308 11.61 8.25 -3.76
N LEU A 309 10.56 8.90 -3.24
CA LEU A 309 9.82 8.40 -2.10
C LEU A 309 8.96 7.21 -2.53
N SER A 310 8.98 6.14 -1.76
CA SER A 310 8.16 4.95 -2.02
C SER A 310 6.72 5.18 -1.58
N VAL A 311 5.77 4.84 -2.46
CA VAL A 311 4.33 4.91 -2.22
C VAL A 311 3.67 3.57 -2.56
N ASP A 312 2.54 3.25 -1.90
CA ASP A 312 1.75 2.05 -2.21
C ASP A 312 1.14 2.20 -3.60
N GLY A 313 1.69 1.55 -4.59
CA GLY A 313 1.26 1.53 -5.99
C GLY A 313 0.49 2.76 -6.46
N ARG A 314 0.79 3.32 -7.59
CA ARG A 314 0.09 4.49 -8.11
C ARG A 314 -0.78 4.12 -9.29
N LEU A 315 -2.09 4.27 -9.14
CA LEU A 315 -3.05 4.18 -10.23
C LEU A 315 -3.47 5.58 -10.67
N LYS A 316 -3.79 5.74 -11.94
CA LYS A 316 -4.31 7.00 -12.48
C LYS A 316 -5.62 7.35 -11.76
N ASP A 317 -5.74 8.58 -11.28
CA ASP A 317 -6.94 9.16 -10.65
C ASP A 317 -7.37 8.47 -9.33
N GLU A 318 -6.46 7.78 -8.64
CA GLU A 318 -6.73 7.17 -7.35
C GLU A 318 -5.73 7.62 -6.29
N ASP A 319 -6.23 7.77 -5.06
CA ASP A 319 -5.39 8.10 -3.92
C ASP A 319 -4.44 6.96 -3.57
N THR A 320 -3.28 7.34 -3.07
CA THR A 320 -2.28 6.41 -2.53
C THR A 320 -1.73 6.94 -1.22
N HIS A 321 -0.98 6.09 -0.53
CA HIS A 321 -0.31 6.40 0.73
C HIS A 321 1.21 6.26 0.59
N LEU A 322 1.95 6.65 1.62
CA LEU A 322 3.33 6.22 1.79
C LEU A 322 3.37 4.69 1.67
N ALA A 323 4.43 4.13 1.09
CA ALA A 323 4.52 2.68 0.94
C ALA A 323 4.41 1.97 2.29
N SER A 324 3.68 0.89 2.32
CA SER A 324 3.59 0.03 3.50
C SER A 324 4.93 -0.68 3.76
N THR A 325 5.22 -0.98 5.01
CA THR A 325 6.39 -1.78 5.39
C THR A 325 6.31 -3.14 4.71
N THR A 326 7.38 -3.55 4.03
CA THR A 326 7.47 -4.87 3.42
C THR A 326 7.54 -5.92 4.51
N LEU A 327 6.50 -6.76 4.63
CA LEU A 327 6.51 -7.91 5.53
C LEU A 327 7.38 -9.00 4.89
N SER A 328 8.35 -9.48 5.66
CA SER A 328 9.34 -10.46 5.18
C SER A 328 8.69 -11.85 5.01
N GLN A 329 8.03 -12.06 3.87
CA GLN A 329 7.56 -13.38 3.44
C GLN A 329 8.20 -13.72 2.09
N GLY A 330 9.26 -14.51 2.12
CA GLY A 330 9.88 -15.05 0.92
C GLY A 330 11.26 -14.48 0.57
N ASP A 331 11.71 -14.84 -0.62
CA ASP A 331 13.03 -14.47 -1.14
C ASP A 331 13.11 -12.96 -1.38
N LYS A 332 14.11 -12.32 -0.80
CA LYS A 332 14.34 -10.87 -0.93
C LYS A 332 14.48 -10.43 -2.40
N GLU A 333 15.07 -11.27 -3.23
CA GLU A 333 15.27 -10.97 -4.65
C GLU A 333 13.94 -10.88 -5.42
N MET A 334 12.92 -11.61 -4.99
CA MET A 334 11.58 -11.54 -5.59
C MET A 334 10.82 -10.26 -5.20
N GLN A 335 11.22 -9.57 -4.12
CA GLN A 335 10.52 -8.37 -3.67
C GLN A 335 10.74 -7.16 -4.58
N GLY A 336 11.87 -7.08 -5.27
CA GLY A 336 12.24 -5.95 -6.12
C GLY A 336 12.54 -4.67 -5.35
N ILE A 337 11.62 -4.24 -4.49
CA ILE A 337 11.75 -3.08 -3.60
C ILE A 337 11.31 -3.46 -2.21
N ILE A 338 12.16 -3.23 -1.22
CA ILE A 338 11.89 -3.45 0.20
C ILE A 338 11.76 -2.09 0.89
N VAL A 339 10.67 -1.87 1.60
CA VAL A 339 10.40 -0.64 2.33
C VAL A 339 10.33 -0.93 3.83
N SER A 340 11.02 -0.11 4.61
CA SER A 340 10.96 -0.13 6.07
C SER A 340 10.97 1.29 6.62
N TYR A 341 10.62 1.42 7.91
CA TYR A 341 10.57 2.70 8.59
C TYR A 341 11.29 2.64 9.92
N LYS A 342 11.81 3.79 10.35
CA LYS A 342 12.31 4.00 11.69
C LYS A 342 11.97 5.39 12.21
N VAL A 343 11.76 5.49 13.50
CA VAL A 343 11.70 6.75 14.22
C VAL A 343 13.09 7.03 14.79
N LYS A 344 13.60 8.23 14.52
CA LYS A 344 14.86 8.73 15.05
C LYS A 344 14.57 9.83 16.05
N VAL A 345 15.00 9.66 17.30
CA VAL A 345 14.93 10.68 18.35
C VAL A 345 16.33 11.24 18.55
N ASN A 346 16.46 12.53 18.32
CA ASN A 346 17.74 13.25 18.40
C ASN A 346 17.64 14.38 19.42
N LEU A 347 18.56 14.40 20.38
CA LEU A 347 18.74 15.49 21.34
C LEU A 347 19.84 16.44 20.82
N MET A 348 19.48 17.69 20.64
CA MET A 348 20.44 18.74 20.28
C MET A 348 21.04 19.34 21.54
N VAL A 349 22.28 18.97 21.84
CA VAL A 349 23.00 19.41 23.05
C VAL A 349 23.83 20.68 22.73
N ALA A 350 23.79 21.66 23.64
CA ALA A 350 24.57 22.89 23.49
C ALA A 350 26.05 22.57 23.35
N GLY A 351 26.64 22.95 22.21
CA GLY A 351 28.08 22.83 21.96
C GLY A 351 28.90 23.82 22.77
N GLY A 352 30.15 23.45 23.08
CA GLY A 352 31.12 24.36 23.65
C GLY A 352 31.59 25.44 22.65
N LEU A 353 32.54 26.27 23.05
CA LEU A 353 33.01 27.53 22.48
C LEU A 353 33.43 27.53 20.98
N LEU A 354 33.51 26.40 20.32
CA LEU A 354 33.84 26.21 18.90
C LEU A 354 32.64 25.70 18.15
N GLY A 355 31.81 26.62 17.67
CA GLY A 355 30.52 26.35 16.98
C GLY A 355 30.46 25.12 16.08
N GLY A 356 29.71 24.14 16.48
CA GLY A 356 28.81 23.43 15.57
C GLY A 356 29.32 22.37 14.63
N LEU A 357 30.51 21.78 14.71
CA LEU A 357 31.01 20.79 13.73
C LEU A 357 31.42 19.43 14.29
N THR A 358 31.32 19.19 15.57
CA THR A 358 31.61 17.86 16.15
C THR A 358 30.42 17.37 16.96
N GLY A 359 29.72 16.44 16.38
CA GLY A 359 28.66 15.57 16.88
C GLY A 359 28.37 15.56 18.38
N SER A 360 27.71 16.60 18.88
CA SER A 360 27.23 16.66 20.27
C SER A 360 25.83 16.03 20.42
N ASP A 361 25.24 15.55 19.34
CA ASP A 361 23.87 15.01 19.36
C ASP A 361 23.79 13.62 19.99
N VAL A 362 22.74 13.39 20.76
CA VAL A 362 22.40 12.07 21.33
C VAL A 362 21.23 11.51 20.56
N THR A 363 21.41 10.35 19.94
CA THR A 363 20.41 9.79 19.02
C THR A 363 20.11 8.33 19.30
N VAL A 364 18.83 7.97 19.26
CA VAL A 364 18.35 6.59 19.24
C VAL A 364 17.44 6.38 18.03
N GLU A 365 17.37 5.14 17.53
CA GLU A 365 16.54 4.73 16.41
C GLU A 365 15.62 3.60 16.83
N LEU A 366 14.36 3.68 16.42
CA LEU A 366 13.31 2.74 16.76
C LEU A 366 12.67 2.23 15.47
N PRO A 367 12.79 0.93 15.13
CA PRO A 367 12.06 0.37 14.00
C PRO A 367 10.55 0.46 14.23
N LEU A 368 9.81 0.66 13.13
CA LEU A 368 8.36 0.74 13.16
C LEU A 368 7.77 0.11 11.90
N CYS A 369 6.59 -0.51 12.02
CA CYS A 369 5.78 -0.93 10.89
C CYS A 369 4.71 0.14 10.60
N LEU A 370 4.67 0.60 9.33
CA LEU A 370 3.62 1.48 8.81
C LEU A 370 2.86 0.72 7.73
N MET A 371 1.54 0.53 7.90
CA MET A 371 0.74 -0.39 7.09
C MET A 371 -0.55 0.25 6.61
N SER A 372 -1.14 -0.35 5.58
CA SER A 372 -2.49 0.01 5.16
C SER A 372 -3.52 -0.48 6.17
N PRO A 373 -4.53 0.35 6.51
CA PRO A 373 -5.62 -0.07 7.38
C PRO A 373 -6.51 -1.08 6.66
N LYS A 374 -7.25 -1.90 7.42
CA LYS A 374 -8.23 -2.82 6.86
C LYS A 374 -9.27 -2.06 6.03
N PRO A 375 -9.51 -2.45 4.77
CA PRO A 375 -10.52 -1.82 3.95
C PRO A 375 -11.92 -1.96 4.59
N ALA A 376 -12.55 -0.85 4.94
CA ALA A 376 -13.85 -0.86 5.62
C ALA A 376 -14.99 -1.48 4.80
N ALA A 377 -14.88 -1.49 3.46
CA ALA A 377 -15.97 -1.88 2.56
C ALA A 377 -16.11 -3.40 2.32
N ASN A 378 -15.09 -4.19 2.55
CA ASN A 378 -15.13 -5.64 2.26
C ASN A 378 -15.71 -6.45 3.42
N TRP A 379 -15.66 -5.96 4.64
CA TRP A 379 -16.15 -6.67 5.82
C TRP A 379 -17.64 -7.02 5.73
N ILE A 380 -18.46 -6.10 5.24
CA ILE A 380 -19.91 -6.31 5.08
C ILE A 380 -20.19 -7.34 3.97
N LYS A 381 -19.41 -7.37 2.88
CA LYS A 381 -19.59 -8.32 1.77
C LYS A 381 -19.21 -9.74 2.15
N ASP A 382 -18.14 -9.94 2.90
CA ASP A 382 -17.67 -11.27 3.32
C ASP A 382 -18.64 -11.95 4.30
N GLN A 383 -19.32 -11.16 5.15
CA GLN A 383 -20.40 -11.64 6.02
C GLN A 383 -21.63 -12.09 5.22
N PHE A 384 -21.97 -11.40 4.13
CA PHE A 384 -23.07 -11.80 3.24
C PHE A 384 -22.83 -13.11 2.50
N HIS A 385 -21.56 -13.46 2.22
CA HIS A 385 -21.20 -14.67 1.48
C HIS A 385 -21.22 -15.93 2.32
N ARG A 386 -21.10 -15.83 3.65
CA ARG A 386 -21.11 -17.00 4.55
C ARG A 386 -22.48 -17.45 5.04
N GLY A 387 -23.56 -16.79 4.61
CA GLY A 387 -24.92 -17.14 5.07
C GLY A 387 -25.16 -16.86 6.55
N GLU A 388 -24.23 -16.22 7.23
CA GLU A 388 -24.32 -15.87 8.66
C GLU A 388 -24.78 -14.41 8.81
N VAL A 389 -25.90 -14.06 8.15
CA VAL A 389 -26.43 -12.70 8.26
C VAL A 389 -27.26 -12.57 9.51
N THR A 390 -26.64 -12.23 10.59
CA THR A 390 -27.29 -11.45 11.66
C THR A 390 -27.00 -10.00 11.35
N TRP A 391 -28.04 -9.21 11.06
CA TRP A 391 -27.91 -7.78 10.74
C TRP A 391 -27.33 -7.04 11.93
N VAL A 392 -26.07 -6.61 11.85
CA VAL A 392 -25.49 -5.66 12.79
C VAL A 392 -25.51 -4.30 12.14
N VAL A 393 -26.52 -3.51 12.46
CA VAL A 393 -26.61 -2.10 12.07
C VAL A 393 -25.97 -1.29 13.21
N PHE A 394 -24.83 -0.66 12.95
CA PHE A 394 -24.28 0.34 13.86
C PHE A 394 -25.07 1.63 13.67
N ILE A 395 -25.82 2.02 14.68
CA ILE A 395 -26.50 3.32 14.74
C ILE A 395 -25.76 4.13 15.80
N ASP A 396 -25.25 5.30 15.39
CA ASP A 396 -24.78 6.27 16.36
C ASP A 396 -25.94 6.68 17.27
N PRO A 397 -25.76 6.74 18.60
CA PRO A 397 -26.82 7.10 19.52
C PRO A 397 -27.28 8.55 19.23
N ILE A 398 -28.53 8.70 18.78
CA ILE A 398 -29.15 10.01 18.67
C ILE A 398 -29.27 10.55 20.10
N LYS A 399 -28.56 11.63 20.39
CA LYS A 399 -28.80 12.41 21.60
C LYS A 399 -30.21 13.00 21.49
N VAL A 400 -31.13 12.46 22.27
CA VAL A 400 -32.41 13.09 22.51
C VAL A 400 -32.17 14.20 23.52
N ASN A 401 -32.34 15.46 23.09
CA ASN A 401 -32.40 16.60 24.00
C ASN A 401 -33.76 16.61 24.71
#